data_3f34519ae99826f674bf323b91c7963e
#
_entry.id   3f34519ae99826f674bf323b91c7963e
#
_cell.length_a   1.000
_cell.length_b   1.000
_cell.length_c   1.000
_cell.angle_alpha   90.00
_cell.angle_beta   90.00
_cell.angle_gamma   90.00
#
_symmetry.space_group_name_H-M   'P 1'
#
loop_
_entity.id
_entity.type
_entity.pdbx_description
1 polymer ?
#
loop_
_entity_poly.entity_id
_entity_poly.type
_entity_poly.pdbx_seq_one_letter_code
_entity_poly.pdbx_strand_id
1 'polypeptide(L)'
;MIIVDSDVLIEIFDKESKKGEIALKILEKSGEDVAITSLNLHEILYGHYKIGKKIKGIYQIYTIEFSKKDAELSAKLEIDAEKKGKAVARVDTMIAAIALNRKAKIYTFNKKHFQPFKQIKLFD
;
A
#
# COMPACT_ATOMS: atom_id res chain seq x y z
N MET A 1 10.45 -1.64 7.86
CA MET A 1 9.94 -0.86 6.69
C MET A 1 8.44 -0.85 6.72
N ILE A 2 7.86 0.28 6.39
CA ILE A 2 6.42 0.48 6.31
C ILE A 2 6.05 0.78 4.86
N ILE A 3 5.14 -0.02 4.31
CA ILE A 3 4.56 0.25 3.00
C ILE A 3 3.26 1.01 3.23
N VAL A 4 3.13 2.17 2.61
CA VAL A 4 1.98 3.06 2.80
C VAL A 4 0.98 2.84 1.67
N ASP A 5 -0.26 2.55 2.04
CA ASP A 5 -1.33 2.29 1.08
C ASP A 5 -1.84 3.59 0.44
N SER A 6 -2.48 3.46 -0.71
CA SER A 6 -2.93 4.59 -1.53
C SER A 6 -3.88 5.52 -0.77
N ASP A 7 -4.77 4.99 0.07
CA ASP A 7 -5.72 5.81 0.83
C ASP A 7 -5.03 6.77 1.80
N VAL A 8 -3.93 6.32 2.42
CA VAL A 8 -3.12 7.19 3.31
C VAL A 8 -2.39 8.24 2.48
N LEU A 9 -1.80 7.83 1.36
CA LEU A 9 -1.05 8.74 0.47
C LEU A 9 -1.94 9.83 -0.10
N ILE A 10 -3.18 9.51 -0.44
CA ILE A 10 -4.15 10.49 -0.95
C ILE A 10 -4.43 11.56 0.11
N GLU A 11 -4.60 11.15 1.37
CA GLU A 11 -4.84 12.12 2.45
C GLU A 11 -3.62 13.01 2.69
N ILE A 12 -2.40 12.47 2.56
CA ILE A 12 -1.16 13.22 2.79
C ILE A 12 -0.85 14.17 1.64
N PHE A 13 -0.86 13.67 0.40
CA PHE A 13 -0.34 14.40 -0.76
C PHE A 13 -1.40 15.09 -1.60
N ASP A 14 -2.58 14.50 -1.70
CA ASP A 14 -3.64 15.03 -2.56
C ASP A 14 -4.56 15.97 -1.79
N LYS A 15 -5.19 15.48 -0.75
CA LYS A 15 -6.14 16.26 0.04
C LYS A 15 -5.46 17.20 1.02
N GLU A 16 -4.23 16.88 1.42
CA GLU A 16 -3.49 17.62 2.46
C GLU A 16 -4.39 17.85 3.69
N SER A 17 -5.15 16.83 4.04
CA SER A 17 -6.12 16.85 5.11
C SER A 17 -5.46 16.79 6.49
N LYS A 18 -6.24 17.07 7.54
CA LYS A 18 -5.78 16.89 8.91
C LYS A 18 -5.46 15.44 9.20
N LYS A 19 -6.23 14.51 8.64
CA LYS A 19 -5.98 13.07 8.75
C LYS A 19 -4.64 12.69 8.11
N GLY A 20 -4.33 13.27 6.96
CA GLY A 20 -3.05 13.09 6.28
C GLY A 20 -1.89 13.66 7.06
N GLU A 21 -2.06 14.84 7.64
CA GLU A 21 -1.06 15.48 8.48
C GLU A 21 -0.72 14.63 9.70
N ILE A 22 -1.73 14.08 10.37
CA ILE A 22 -1.54 13.17 11.50
C ILE A 22 -0.81 11.90 11.06
N ALA A 23 -1.21 11.32 9.93
CA ALA A 23 -0.58 10.12 9.39
C ALA A 23 0.90 10.36 9.08
N LEU A 24 1.23 11.50 8.49
CA LEU A 24 2.61 11.85 8.19
C LEU A 24 3.46 11.95 9.46
N LYS A 25 2.93 12.58 10.50
CA LYS A 25 3.62 12.68 11.79
C LYS A 25 3.85 11.32 12.42
N ILE A 26 2.87 10.43 12.34
CA ILE A 26 2.99 9.05 12.83
C ILE A 26 4.13 8.32 12.11
N LEU A 27 4.19 8.44 10.79
CA LEU A 27 5.26 7.84 9.99
C LEU A 27 6.63 8.41 10.33
N GLU A 28 6.74 9.72 10.47
CA GLU A 28 7.99 10.38 10.85
C GLU A 28 8.49 9.92 12.22
N LYS A 29 7.58 9.78 13.19
CA LYS A 29 7.93 9.33 14.54
C LYS A 29 8.30 7.86 14.62
N SER A 30 7.89 7.05 13.65
CA SER A 30 8.16 5.61 13.65
C SER A 30 9.65 5.27 13.58
N GLY A 31 10.44 6.15 12.97
CA GLY A 31 11.86 5.90 12.73
C GLY A 31 12.12 4.81 11.70
N GLU A 32 11.09 4.27 11.07
CA GLU A 32 11.21 3.21 10.07
C GLU A 32 11.29 3.79 8.65
N ASP A 33 11.93 3.03 7.76
CA ASP A 33 11.92 3.36 6.34
C ASP A 33 10.50 3.27 5.80
N VAL A 34 10.12 4.23 4.99
CA VAL A 34 8.80 4.32 4.36
C VAL A 34 8.94 4.06 2.87
N ALA A 35 8.05 3.25 2.35
CA ALA A 35 8.02 2.90 0.93
C ALA A 35 6.58 2.88 0.42
N ILE A 36 6.43 2.92 -0.89
CA ILE A 36 5.17 2.63 -1.58
C ILE A 36 5.45 1.54 -2.59
N THR A 37 4.41 0.91 -3.10
CA THR A 37 4.58 -0.04 -4.21
C THR A 37 4.32 0.67 -5.54
N SER A 38 4.81 0.08 -6.64
CA SER A 38 4.48 0.57 -7.99
C SER A 38 2.98 0.54 -8.25
N LEU A 39 2.24 -0.34 -7.58
CA LEU A 39 0.77 -0.42 -7.68
C LEU A 39 0.11 0.80 -7.02
N ASN A 40 0.59 1.21 -5.86
CA ASN A 40 0.13 2.44 -5.20
C ASN A 40 0.45 3.67 -6.06
N LEU A 41 1.65 3.71 -6.61
CA LEU A 41 2.06 4.81 -7.50
C LEU A 41 1.14 4.90 -8.72
N HIS A 42 0.81 3.75 -9.33
CA HIS A 42 -0.13 3.71 -10.45
C HIS A 42 -1.49 4.33 -10.08
N GLU A 43 -2.06 3.92 -8.95
CA GLU A 43 -3.37 4.41 -8.51
C GLU A 43 -3.37 5.93 -8.30
N ILE A 44 -2.33 6.44 -7.66
CA ILE A 44 -2.21 7.87 -7.39
C ILE A 44 -2.01 8.66 -8.67
N LEU A 45 -1.10 8.21 -9.53
CA LEU A 45 -0.84 8.89 -10.81
C LEU A 45 -2.07 8.87 -11.73
N TYR A 46 -2.78 7.74 -11.77
CA TYR A 46 -4.02 7.64 -12.54
C TYR A 46 -5.01 8.73 -12.11
N GLY A 47 -5.24 8.86 -10.82
CA GLY A 47 -6.16 9.87 -10.29
C GLY A 47 -5.73 11.29 -10.63
N HIS A 48 -4.43 11.59 -10.55
CA HIS A 48 -3.89 12.91 -10.83
C HIS A 48 -3.88 13.25 -12.31
N TYR A 49 -3.51 12.31 -13.16
CA TYR A 49 -3.54 12.53 -14.61
C TYR A 49 -4.96 12.78 -15.10
N LYS A 50 -5.94 12.10 -14.50
CA LYS A 50 -7.35 12.26 -14.85
C LYS A 50 -7.86 13.68 -14.63
N ILE A 51 -7.41 14.36 -13.59
CA ILE A 51 -7.80 15.73 -13.27
C ILE A 51 -6.77 16.78 -13.67
N GLY A 52 -5.67 16.37 -14.31
CA GLY A 52 -4.61 17.29 -14.75
C GLY A 52 -3.78 17.90 -13.63
N LYS A 53 -3.80 17.30 -12.44
CA LYS A 53 -3.05 17.83 -11.28
C LYS A 53 -1.68 17.16 -11.19
N LYS A 54 -0.65 17.92 -10.81
CA LYS A 54 0.69 17.39 -10.55
C LYS A 54 0.84 17.08 -9.07
N ILE A 55 1.43 15.91 -8.76
CA ILE A 55 1.77 15.54 -7.39
C ILE A 55 3.19 15.96 -7.09
N LYS A 56 3.37 16.67 -5.97
CA LYS A 56 4.69 16.98 -5.45
C LYS A 56 5.05 15.94 -4.39
N GLY A 57 6.27 15.47 -4.43
CA GLY A 57 6.85 14.62 -3.38
C GLY A 57 6.67 13.13 -3.53
N ILE A 58 5.69 12.65 -4.31
CA ILE A 58 5.45 11.20 -4.43
C ILE A 58 6.65 10.46 -5.03
N TYR A 59 7.37 11.09 -5.97
CA TYR A 59 8.53 10.48 -6.60
C TYR A 59 9.75 10.41 -5.69
N GLN A 60 9.73 11.11 -4.56
CA GLN A 60 10.83 11.09 -3.58
C GLN A 60 10.71 9.90 -2.64
N ILE A 61 9.55 9.24 -2.59
CA ILE A 61 9.35 8.06 -1.75
C ILE A 61 9.90 6.84 -2.48
N TYR A 62 10.64 6.01 -1.74
CA TYR A 62 11.13 4.75 -2.30
C TYR A 62 9.98 3.89 -2.81
N THR A 63 10.03 3.51 -4.09
CA THR A 63 8.99 2.72 -4.74
C THR A 63 9.48 1.30 -4.97
N ILE A 64 8.75 0.34 -4.43
CA ILE A 64 9.04 -1.09 -4.58
C ILE A 64 8.29 -1.63 -5.80
N GLU A 65 9.03 -2.20 -6.73
CA GLU A 65 8.44 -2.79 -7.93
C GLU A 65 7.80 -4.14 -7.63
N PHE A 66 6.74 -4.45 -8.37
CA PHE A 66 6.10 -5.76 -8.33
C PHE A 66 6.96 -6.75 -9.13
N SER A 67 7.64 -7.64 -8.42
CA SER A 67 8.61 -8.55 -9.02
C SER A 67 7.99 -9.89 -9.40
N LYS A 68 8.75 -10.72 -10.13
CA LYS A 68 8.36 -12.09 -10.43
C LYS A 68 8.05 -12.88 -9.16
N LYS A 69 8.88 -12.75 -8.13
CA LYS A 69 8.68 -13.42 -6.84
C LYS A 69 7.38 -12.97 -6.17
N ASP A 70 7.07 -11.67 -6.27
CA ASP A 70 5.82 -11.13 -5.76
C ASP A 70 4.62 -11.70 -6.52
N ALA A 71 4.71 -11.83 -7.83
CA ALA A 71 3.67 -12.40 -8.65
C ALA A 71 3.36 -13.85 -8.27
N GLU A 72 4.40 -14.65 -8.03
CA GLU A 72 4.25 -16.03 -7.61
C GLU A 72 3.50 -16.13 -6.27
N LEU A 73 3.91 -15.33 -5.28
CA LEU A 73 3.24 -15.32 -3.98
C LEU A 73 1.82 -14.76 -4.08
N SER A 74 1.63 -13.70 -4.84
CA SER A 74 0.33 -13.07 -5.02
C SER A 74 -0.70 -14.05 -5.59
N ALA A 75 -0.32 -14.84 -6.60
CA ALA A 75 -1.19 -15.84 -7.19
C ALA A 75 -1.60 -16.90 -6.18
N LYS A 76 -0.66 -17.34 -5.35
CA LYS A 76 -0.94 -18.33 -4.29
C LYS A 76 -1.88 -17.77 -3.23
N LEU A 77 -1.68 -16.51 -2.82
CA LEU A 77 -2.54 -15.85 -1.83
C LEU A 77 -3.96 -15.68 -2.35
N GLU A 78 -4.10 -15.33 -3.62
CA GLU A 78 -5.42 -15.15 -4.24
C GLU A 78 -6.18 -16.48 -4.29
N ILE A 79 -5.54 -17.54 -4.73
CA ILE A 79 -6.11 -18.89 -4.78
C ILE A 79 -6.52 -19.37 -3.37
N ASP A 80 -5.66 -19.15 -2.39
CA ASP A 80 -5.93 -19.55 -1.01
C ASP A 80 -7.15 -18.81 -0.45
N ALA A 81 -7.26 -17.52 -0.72
CA ALA A 81 -8.42 -16.72 -0.31
C ALA A 81 -9.70 -17.22 -0.97
N GLU A 82 -9.67 -17.53 -2.24
CA GLU A 82 -10.82 -18.08 -2.98
C GLU A 82 -11.27 -19.40 -2.39
N LYS A 83 -10.34 -20.29 -2.06
CA LYS A 83 -10.65 -21.59 -1.45
C LYS A 83 -11.32 -21.45 -0.09
N LYS A 84 -11.01 -20.39 0.64
CA LYS A 84 -11.60 -20.09 1.95
C LYS A 84 -12.89 -19.27 1.84
N GLY A 85 -13.37 -19.01 0.61
CA GLY A 85 -14.58 -18.23 0.37
C GLY A 85 -14.42 -16.75 0.72
N LYS A 86 -13.18 -16.25 0.72
CA LYS A 86 -12.90 -14.83 1.01
C LYS A 86 -12.77 -14.04 -0.28
N ALA A 87 -13.54 -12.96 -0.39
CA ALA A 87 -13.41 -12.03 -1.51
C ALA A 87 -12.25 -11.08 -1.25
N VAL A 88 -11.28 -11.04 -2.16
CA VAL A 88 -10.14 -10.13 -2.07
C VAL A 88 -9.94 -9.42 -3.42
N ALA A 89 -9.53 -8.17 -3.36
CA ALA A 89 -9.17 -7.45 -4.57
C ALA A 89 -7.76 -7.89 -4.99
N ARG A 90 -7.58 -8.10 -6.30
CA ARG A 90 -6.29 -8.57 -6.83
C ARG A 90 -5.15 -7.62 -6.49
N VAL A 91 -5.38 -6.30 -6.61
CA VAL A 91 -4.36 -5.30 -6.29
C VAL A 91 -3.94 -5.39 -4.82
N ASP A 92 -4.90 -5.57 -3.91
CA ASP A 92 -4.59 -5.72 -2.48
C ASP A 92 -3.75 -6.98 -2.24
N THR A 93 -4.05 -8.06 -2.96
CA THR A 93 -3.27 -9.30 -2.89
C THR A 93 -1.84 -9.08 -3.37
N MET A 94 -1.67 -8.31 -4.44
CA MET A 94 -0.34 -7.97 -4.97
C MET A 94 0.46 -7.13 -3.98
N ILE A 95 -0.16 -6.14 -3.36
CA ILE A 95 0.48 -5.31 -2.33
C ILE A 95 0.85 -6.16 -1.12
N ALA A 96 -0.04 -7.06 -0.70
CA ALA A 96 0.21 -7.99 0.40
C ALA A 96 1.44 -8.87 0.10
N ALA A 97 1.55 -9.39 -1.12
CA ALA A 97 2.68 -10.22 -1.53
C ALA A 97 4.01 -9.44 -1.46
N ILE A 98 4.01 -8.20 -1.93
CA ILE A 98 5.19 -7.33 -1.85
C ILE A 98 5.62 -7.16 -0.38
N ALA A 99 4.66 -6.87 0.49
CA ALA A 99 4.94 -6.66 1.91
C ALA A 99 5.46 -7.93 2.59
N LEU A 100 4.83 -9.08 2.32
CA LEU A 100 5.25 -10.35 2.91
C LEU A 100 6.65 -10.76 2.48
N ASN A 101 7.00 -10.61 1.20
CA ASN A 101 8.32 -10.95 0.71
C ASN A 101 9.42 -10.10 1.35
N ARG A 102 9.09 -8.91 1.82
CA ARG A 102 10.05 -7.98 2.41
C ARG A 102 9.92 -7.86 3.92
N LYS A 103 9.02 -8.63 4.52
CA LYS A 103 8.71 -8.56 5.95
C LYS A 103 8.36 -7.13 6.39
N ALA A 104 7.69 -6.39 5.53
CA ALA A 104 7.27 -5.03 5.79
C ALA A 104 5.87 -4.99 6.40
N LYS A 105 5.59 -3.92 7.15
CA LYS A 105 4.25 -3.63 7.65
C LYS A 105 3.50 -2.83 6.60
N ILE A 106 2.18 -2.89 6.64
CA ILE A 106 1.32 -2.07 5.77
C ILE A 106 0.60 -1.05 6.63
N TYR A 107 0.70 0.22 6.23
CA TYR A 107 -0.08 1.31 6.83
C TYR A 107 -1.24 1.65 5.90
N THR A 108 -2.45 1.39 6.36
CA THR A 108 -3.68 1.63 5.61
C THR A 108 -4.77 2.14 6.54
N PHE A 109 -5.68 2.94 6.02
CA PHE A 109 -6.88 3.32 6.75
C PHE A 109 -8.00 2.29 6.57
N ASN A 110 -7.85 1.39 5.60
CA ASN A 110 -8.85 0.36 5.31
C ASN A 110 -8.28 -1.03 5.63
N LYS A 111 -8.18 -1.31 6.92
CA LYS A 111 -7.59 -2.56 7.42
C LYS A 111 -8.32 -3.80 6.92
N LYS A 112 -9.61 -3.70 6.62
CA LYS A 112 -10.42 -4.82 6.14
C LYS A 112 -9.89 -5.42 4.84
N HIS A 113 -9.27 -4.61 3.99
CA HIS A 113 -8.72 -5.09 2.73
C HIS A 113 -7.57 -6.08 2.91
N PHE A 114 -6.88 -6.03 4.05
CA PHE A 114 -5.73 -6.89 4.33
C PHE A 114 -6.00 -7.95 5.39
N GLN A 115 -7.15 -7.91 6.06
CA GLN A 115 -7.53 -8.92 7.06
C GLN A 115 -7.55 -10.35 6.52
N PRO A 116 -7.94 -10.63 5.26
CA PRO A 116 -7.88 -11.98 4.72
C PRO A 116 -6.48 -12.58 4.67
N PHE A 117 -5.44 -11.76 4.73
CA PHE A 117 -4.03 -12.19 4.67
C PHE A 117 -3.46 -12.22 6.09
N LYS A 118 -3.60 -13.36 6.78
CA LYS A 118 -3.27 -13.51 8.21
C LYS A 118 -1.81 -13.18 8.55
N GLN A 119 -0.90 -13.36 7.59
CA GLN A 119 0.54 -13.16 7.80
C GLN A 119 0.95 -11.68 7.71
N ILE A 120 0.08 -10.83 7.19
CA ILE A 120 0.35 -9.39 7.05
C ILE A 120 0.37 -8.75 8.43
N LYS A 121 1.40 -7.92 8.65
CA LYS A 121 1.48 -7.05 9.83
C LYS A 121 1.00 -5.66 9.43
N LEU A 122 0.01 -5.17 10.14
CA LEU A 122 -0.47 -3.81 9.95
C LEU A 122 0.26 -2.87 10.90
N PHE A 123 0.60 -1.69 10.39
CA PHE A 123 1.20 -0.63 11.18
C PHE A 123 0.09 0.18 11.83
N ASP A 124 0.19 0.38 13.12
CA ASP A 124 -0.76 1.18 13.91
C ASP A 124 -0.11 2.44 14.46
#